data_545fd704d3131b9ae4e300008436bff4
#
_entry.id   545fd704d3131b9ae4e300008436bff4
#
_cell.length_a   1.000
_cell.length_b   1.000
_cell.length_c   1.000
_cell.angle_alpha   90.00
_cell.angle_beta   90.00
_cell.angle_gamma   90.00
#
_symmetry.space_group_name_H-M   'P 1'
#
loop_
_entity.id
_entity.type
_entity.pdbx_description
1 polymer ?
#
loop_
_entity_poly.entity_id
_entity_poly.type
_entity_poly.pdbx_seq_one_letter_code
_entity_poly.pdbx_strand_id
1 'polypeptide(L)'
;MSEKKVLPILMFSSLPASGKSESRRYLNSLTKEQTEKFHLGDTSTQVDDYPYVDAMRKIDEAANKVLGESVFFDNESTMFYNSYEWGTLVYMINDDYFDIKRCNNHIPSEYQKDPVQWLFNRYDVASVKTGHFPARFFDLRKKVGEEKFNEFKKECYDLCSTLLKEKYENIPSSLEGKTIIFEFARGGPQGSTFPLKPPYGYQYSLSLFDKEILKNSAILYIWVTPEQSYQKNFQREKEGLEGKSQTVSTQLSLNHGVPHNVMIGEYGCDDFDYLINLSPKKNYLPIMKDDEEIKIKCGRFDNRVDLTSDFRKPQNEWTPEQISKMEKGMKEAFDALLGEN
;
A
#
# COMPACT_ATOMS: atom_id res chain seq x y z
N MET A 1 -10.71 -21.64 27.77
CA MET A 1 -9.69 -21.36 26.74
C MET A 1 -9.63 -19.85 26.62
N SER A 2 -8.49 -19.19 26.85
CA SER A 2 -8.39 -17.75 26.60
C SER A 2 -8.56 -17.55 25.09
N GLU A 3 -9.51 -16.70 24.68
CA GLU A 3 -9.59 -16.28 23.27
C GLU A 3 -8.21 -15.80 22.81
N LYS A 4 -7.67 -16.45 21.77
CA LYS A 4 -6.42 -15.98 21.17
C LYS A 4 -6.69 -14.57 20.62
N LYS A 5 -5.91 -13.61 21.08
CA LYS A 5 -6.07 -12.20 20.69
C LYS A 5 -5.74 -12.06 19.20
N VAL A 6 -6.73 -11.67 18.40
CA VAL A 6 -6.56 -11.39 16.97
C VAL A 6 -5.64 -10.19 16.79
N LEU A 7 -4.74 -10.24 15.82
CA LEU A 7 -3.92 -9.11 15.39
C LEU A 7 -4.84 -8.04 14.78
N PRO A 8 -4.90 -6.81 15.33
CA PRO A 8 -5.80 -5.78 14.79
C PRO A 8 -5.39 -5.31 13.40
N ILE A 9 -4.09 -5.16 13.15
CA ILE A 9 -3.51 -4.67 11.90
C ILE A 9 -2.34 -5.56 11.49
N LEU A 10 -2.35 -6.03 10.24
CA LEU A 10 -1.21 -6.69 9.62
C LEU A 10 -0.74 -5.87 8.41
N MET A 11 0.47 -5.35 8.48
CA MET A 11 1.08 -4.58 7.40
C MET A 11 1.89 -5.49 6.48
N PHE A 12 1.52 -5.55 5.20
CA PHE A 12 2.32 -6.19 4.16
C PHE A 12 3.30 -5.18 3.59
N SER A 13 4.56 -5.39 3.88
CA SER A 13 5.66 -4.52 3.44
C SER A 13 6.61 -5.26 2.52
N SER A 14 7.10 -4.61 1.48
CA SER A 14 8.06 -5.19 0.53
C SER A 14 8.44 -4.19 -0.55
N LEU A 15 9.33 -4.59 -1.45
CA LEU A 15 9.47 -3.98 -2.76
C LEU A 15 8.28 -4.34 -3.67
N PRO A 16 8.05 -3.62 -4.79
CA PRO A 16 7.04 -3.98 -5.78
C PRO A 16 7.20 -5.40 -6.31
N ALA A 17 6.13 -5.97 -6.84
CA ALA A 17 6.12 -7.32 -7.45
C ALA A 17 6.65 -8.48 -6.57
N SER A 18 6.72 -8.29 -5.25
CA SER A 18 7.24 -9.29 -4.29
C SER A 18 6.28 -10.42 -3.97
N GLY A 19 5.00 -10.32 -4.34
CA GLY A 19 3.98 -11.33 -4.02
C GLY A 19 3.03 -10.94 -2.89
N LYS A 20 2.89 -9.64 -2.53
CA LYS A 20 1.95 -9.18 -1.49
C LYS A 20 0.51 -9.62 -1.76
N SER A 21 0.00 -9.29 -2.93
CA SER A 21 -1.40 -9.58 -3.28
C SER A 21 -1.68 -11.07 -3.38
N GLU A 22 -0.72 -11.86 -3.85
CA GLU A 22 -0.80 -13.31 -3.88
C GLU A 22 -0.79 -13.89 -2.46
N SER A 23 0.05 -13.35 -1.57
CA SER A 23 0.09 -13.71 -0.15
C SER A 23 -1.24 -13.40 0.55
N ARG A 24 -1.81 -12.23 0.31
CA ARG A 24 -3.14 -11.87 0.81
C ARG A 24 -4.21 -12.82 0.28
N ARG A 25 -4.19 -13.11 -1.03
CA ARG A 25 -5.14 -14.04 -1.63
C ARG A 25 -5.07 -15.43 -1.00
N TYR A 26 -3.86 -15.92 -0.70
CA TYR A 26 -3.69 -17.15 0.06
C TYR A 26 -4.31 -17.03 1.47
N LEU A 27 -4.01 -15.99 2.23
CA LEU A 27 -4.58 -15.81 3.57
C LEU A 27 -6.11 -15.70 3.55
N ASN A 28 -6.68 -15.03 2.55
CA ASN A 28 -8.13 -14.93 2.37
C ASN A 28 -8.79 -16.26 1.98
N SER A 29 -8.03 -17.24 1.49
CA SER A 29 -8.53 -18.59 1.14
C SER A 29 -8.56 -19.55 2.33
N LEU A 30 -7.95 -19.16 3.45
CA LEU A 30 -7.85 -20.01 4.64
C LEU A 30 -9.19 -20.09 5.36
N THR A 31 -9.45 -21.27 5.96
CA THR A 31 -10.57 -21.44 6.87
C THR A 31 -10.34 -20.66 8.17
N LYS A 32 -11.41 -20.41 8.93
CA LYS A 32 -11.32 -19.75 10.23
C LYS A 32 -10.32 -20.44 11.18
N GLU A 33 -10.35 -21.79 11.23
CA GLU A 33 -9.41 -22.58 12.04
C GLU A 33 -7.95 -22.38 11.61
N GLN A 34 -7.71 -22.21 10.31
CA GLN A 34 -6.36 -21.95 9.77
C GLN A 34 -5.90 -20.53 10.06
N THR A 35 -6.78 -19.52 9.91
CA THR A 35 -6.44 -18.12 10.23
C THR A 35 -6.16 -17.91 11.72
N GLU A 36 -6.85 -18.63 12.60
CA GLU A 36 -6.61 -18.61 14.05
C GLU A 36 -5.20 -19.06 14.44
N LYS A 37 -4.57 -19.94 13.64
CA LYS A 37 -3.16 -20.34 13.86
C LYS A 37 -2.18 -19.17 13.63
N PHE A 38 -2.55 -18.23 12.79
CA PHE A 38 -1.78 -17.01 12.52
C PHE A 38 -2.24 -15.82 13.37
N HIS A 39 -3.13 -16.03 14.33
CA HIS A 39 -3.77 -14.97 15.11
C HIS A 39 -4.46 -13.92 14.21
N LEU A 40 -4.96 -14.34 13.07
CA LEU A 40 -5.70 -13.47 12.15
C LEU A 40 -7.21 -13.66 12.34
N GLY A 41 -7.92 -12.56 12.19
CA GLY A 41 -9.36 -12.53 12.00
C GLY A 41 -9.74 -12.59 10.52
N ASP A 42 -10.94 -12.11 10.20
CA ASP A 42 -11.33 -11.87 8.81
C ASP A 42 -10.46 -10.74 8.22
N THR A 43 -9.79 -11.04 7.11
CA THR A 43 -8.83 -10.17 6.41
C THR A 43 -9.43 -9.47 5.17
N SER A 44 -10.76 -9.42 5.07
CA SER A 44 -11.45 -8.81 3.92
C SER A 44 -11.31 -7.29 3.84
N THR A 45 -11.05 -6.61 4.98
CA THR A 45 -10.86 -5.16 5.04
C THR A 45 -9.39 -4.80 4.81
N GLN A 46 -9.14 -3.91 3.85
CA GLN A 46 -7.77 -3.53 3.51
C GLN A 46 -7.61 -2.02 3.35
N VAL A 47 -6.38 -1.56 3.52
CA VAL A 47 -5.89 -0.21 3.25
C VAL A 47 -4.67 -0.34 2.33
N ASP A 48 -4.71 0.34 1.18
CA ASP A 48 -3.68 0.24 0.15
C ASP A 48 -3.37 1.64 -0.40
N ASP A 49 -2.10 1.95 -0.61
CA ASP A 49 -1.68 3.23 -1.20
C ASP A 49 -1.75 3.22 -2.74
N TYR A 50 -1.80 2.05 -3.38
CA TYR A 50 -1.83 1.93 -4.83
C TYR A 50 -3.03 2.62 -5.51
N PRO A 51 -4.28 2.52 -5.03
CA PRO A 51 -5.40 3.24 -5.63
C PRO A 51 -5.19 4.75 -5.71
N TYR A 52 -4.48 5.32 -4.74
CA TYR A 52 -4.16 6.74 -4.73
C TYR A 52 -3.04 7.10 -5.70
N VAL A 53 -2.01 6.25 -5.84
CA VAL A 53 -0.97 6.44 -6.87
C VAL A 53 -1.56 6.37 -8.27
N ASP A 54 -2.43 5.41 -8.54
CA ASP A 54 -3.14 5.27 -9.81
C ASP A 54 -4.03 6.49 -10.09
N ALA A 55 -4.74 6.96 -9.06
CA ALA A 55 -5.54 8.19 -9.16
C ALA A 55 -4.67 9.43 -9.45
N MET A 56 -3.50 9.57 -8.82
CA MET A 56 -2.57 10.66 -9.11
C MET A 56 -2.15 10.65 -10.58
N ARG A 57 -1.85 9.48 -11.18
CA ARG A 57 -1.49 9.36 -12.60
C ARG A 57 -2.64 9.76 -13.51
N LYS A 58 -3.85 9.29 -13.25
CA LYS A 58 -5.04 9.63 -14.04
C LYS A 58 -5.42 11.11 -13.90
N ILE A 59 -5.22 11.69 -12.72
CA ILE A 59 -5.39 13.14 -12.51
C ILE A 59 -4.37 13.92 -13.35
N ASP A 60 -3.13 13.46 -13.45
CA ASP A 60 -2.10 14.10 -14.29
C ASP A 60 -2.42 13.97 -15.79
N GLU A 61 -2.97 12.83 -16.24
CA GLU A 61 -3.45 12.68 -17.62
C GLU A 61 -4.54 13.72 -17.92
N ALA A 62 -5.52 13.88 -17.00
CA ALA A 62 -6.57 14.89 -17.13
C ALA A 62 -6.01 16.33 -17.06
N ALA A 63 -5.06 16.59 -16.18
CA ALA A 63 -4.41 17.90 -16.03
C ALA A 63 -3.59 18.25 -17.29
N ASN A 64 -2.80 17.33 -17.82
CA ASN A 64 -2.10 17.52 -19.09
C ASN A 64 -3.05 17.83 -20.26
N LYS A 65 -4.17 17.11 -20.34
CA LYS A 65 -5.20 17.32 -21.37
C LYS A 65 -5.84 18.70 -21.31
N VAL A 66 -6.22 19.16 -20.12
CA VAL A 66 -7.01 20.39 -19.92
C VAL A 66 -6.13 21.59 -19.62
N LEU A 67 -5.09 21.41 -18.81
CA LEU A 67 -4.27 22.50 -18.26
C LEU A 67 -2.93 22.62 -18.97
N GLY A 68 -2.45 21.55 -19.62
CA GLY A 68 -1.15 21.48 -20.28
C GLY A 68 0.02 21.26 -19.32
N GLU A 69 -0.24 20.84 -18.10
CA GLU A 69 0.78 20.57 -17.07
C GLU A 69 0.36 19.42 -16.15
N SER A 70 1.33 18.68 -15.62
CA SER A 70 1.13 17.66 -14.59
C SER A 70 1.10 18.28 -13.19
N VAL A 71 0.46 17.58 -12.25
CA VAL A 71 0.33 17.99 -10.83
C VAL A 71 1.32 17.25 -9.94
N PHE A 72 1.53 15.95 -10.19
CA PHE A 72 2.28 15.05 -9.32
C PHE A 72 3.58 14.52 -9.94
N PHE A 73 3.54 14.14 -11.22
CA PHE A 73 4.62 13.43 -11.86
C PHE A 73 5.28 14.24 -12.97
N ASP A 74 6.58 14.04 -13.10
CA ASP A 74 7.33 14.47 -14.27
C ASP A 74 6.96 13.60 -15.48
N ASN A 75 6.56 14.23 -16.58
CA ASN A 75 6.08 13.53 -17.78
C ASN A 75 7.19 12.74 -18.51
N GLU A 76 8.46 13.11 -18.35
CA GLU A 76 9.58 12.44 -19.00
C GLU A 76 10.08 11.26 -18.17
N SER A 77 10.32 11.50 -16.88
CA SER A 77 10.86 10.47 -15.97
C SER A 77 9.79 9.54 -15.40
N THR A 78 8.53 9.94 -15.44
CA THR A 78 7.40 9.25 -14.78
C THR A 78 7.51 9.14 -13.25
N MET A 79 8.52 9.78 -12.66
CA MET A 79 8.72 9.87 -11.21
C MET A 79 7.92 11.03 -10.64
N PHE A 80 7.70 11.03 -9.33
CA PHE A 80 7.17 12.22 -8.66
C PHE A 80 8.08 13.43 -8.89
N TYR A 81 7.52 14.61 -9.09
CA TYR A 81 8.29 15.85 -9.06
C TYR A 81 9.05 16.01 -7.73
N ASN A 82 8.49 15.47 -6.67
CA ASN A 82 9.09 15.47 -5.35
C ASN A 82 8.71 14.19 -4.61
N SER A 83 9.69 13.34 -4.31
CA SER A 83 9.48 12.02 -3.67
C SER A 83 8.89 12.08 -2.25
N TYR A 84 8.75 13.25 -1.64
CA TYR A 84 7.95 13.41 -0.41
C TYR A 84 6.45 13.11 -0.62
N GLU A 85 5.99 12.90 -1.86
CA GLU A 85 4.65 12.36 -2.15
C GLU A 85 4.41 10.98 -1.55
N TRP A 86 5.45 10.20 -1.31
CA TRP A 86 5.31 8.97 -0.53
C TRP A 86 4.74 9.22 0.87
N GLY A 87 5.04 10.38 1.45
CA GLY A 87 4.45 10.83 2.70
C GLY A 87 2.97 11.21 2.55
N THR A 88 2.60 11.87 1.44
CA THR A 88 1.19 12.17 1.13
C THR A 88 0.36 10.89 1.11
N LEU A 89 0.86 9.84 0.46
CA LEU A 89 0.17 8.54 0.41
C LEU A 89 0.00 7.91 1.79
N VAL A 90 1.02 7.99 2.67
CA VAL A 90 0.88 7.48 4.05
C VAL A 90 -0.21 8.22 4.81
N TYR A 91 -0.31 9.54 4.68
CA TYR A 91 -1.38 10.30 5.32
C TYR A 91 -2.77 9.97 4.73
N MET A 92 -2.87 9.67 3.43
CA MET A 92 -4.11 9.21 2.81
C MET A 92 -4.59 7.89 3.43
N ILE A 93 -3.69 6.92 3.62
CA ILE A 93 -4.05 5.63 4.23
C ILE A 93 -4.22 5.70 5.75
N ASN A 94 -3.61 6.67 6.45
CA ASN A 94 -3.96 6.99 7.83
C ASN A 94 -5.45 7.40 7.93
N ASP A 95 -5.89 8.31 7.05
CA ASP A 95 -7.27 8.77 7.03
C ASP A 95 -8.24 7.61 6.71
N ASP A 96 -7.85 6.68 5.81
CA ASP A 96 -8.65 5.48 5.51
C ASP A 96 -8.82 4.57 6.73
N TYR A 97 -7.76 4.37 7.51
CA TYR A 97 -7.86 3.60 8.74
C TYR A 97 -8.86 4.20 9.73
N PHE A 98 -8.82 5.52 9.92
CA PHE A 98 -9.75 6.17 10.85
C PHE A 98 -11.19 6.17 10.35
N ASP A 99 -11.42 6.19 9.03
CA ASP A 99 -12.75 6.02 8.45
C ASP A 99 -13.26 4.57 8.65
N ILE A 100 -12.41 3.56 8.40
CA ILE A 100 -12.72 2.15 8.68
C ILE A 100 -13.05 1.95 10.17
N LYS A 101 -12.29 2.56 11.07
CA LYS A 101 -12.49 2.47 12.51
C LYS A 101 -13.86 2.99 12.98
N ARG A 102 -14.44 3.94 12.26
CA ARG A 102 -15.79 4.45 12.54
C ARG A 102 -16.89 3.47 12.17
N CYS A 103 -16.61 2.45 11.37
CA CYS A 103 -17.55 1.45 10.88
C CYS A 103 -18.82 2.08 10.23
N ASN A 104 -18.66 3.25 9.59
CA ASN A 104 -19.74 3.95 8.93
C ASN A 104 -19.50 3.93 7.41
N ASN A 105 -20.18 3.03 6.71
CA ASN A 105 -20.07 2.86 5.25
C ASN A 105 -21.09 3.73 4.47
N HIS A 106 -21.75 4.67 5.13
CA HIS A 106 -22.64 5.61 4.45
C HIS A 106 -21.84 6.78 3.87
N ILE A 107 -21.89 6.94 2.54
CA ILE A 107 -21.21 8.06 1.86
C ILE A 107 -21.97 9.36 2.18
N PRO A 108 -21.31 10.38 2.76
CA PRO A 108 -21.92 11.70 2.97
C PRO A 108 -22.45 12.32 1.68
N SER A 109 -23.60 12.98 1.76
CA SER A 109 -24.26 13.55 0.58
C SER A 109 -23.43 14.62 -0.13
N GLU A 110 -22.61 15.36 0.60
CA GLU A 110 -21.68 16.34 0.03
C GLU A 110 -20.58 15.66 -0.81
N TYR A 111 -20.09 14.49 -0.43
CA TYR A 111 -19.09 13.74 -1.20
C TYR A 111 -19.72 13.11 -2.46
N GLN A 112 -20.96 12.62 -2.35
CA GLN A 112 -21.72 12.11 -3.52
C GLN A 112 -21.95 13.21 -4.56
N LYS A 113 -22.20 14.45 -4.13
CA LYS A 113 -22.41 15.59 -5.02
C LYS A 113 -21.16 16.03 -5.74
N ASP A 114 -20.00 15.99 -5.06
CA ASP A 114 -18.72 16.41 -5.62
C ASP A 114 -17.58 15.47 -5.17
N PRO A 115 -17.50 14.27 -5.78
CA PRO A 115 -16.46 13.31 -5.44
C PRO A 115 -15.05 13.80 -5.82
N VAL A 116 -14.92 14.72 -6.77
CA VAL A 116 -13.64 15.31 -7.17
C VAL A 116 -13.13 16.22 -6.07
N GLN A 117 -14.00 17.11 -5.55
CA GLN A 117 -13.61 17.99 -4.46
C GLN A 117 -13.28 17.21 -3.19
N TRP A 118 -13.99 16.09 -2.92
CA TRP A 118 -13.66 15.20 -1.82
C TRP A 118 -12.23 14.66 -1.95
N LEU A 119 -11.84 14.14 -3.11
CA LEU A 119 -10.50 13.56 -3.32
C LEU A 119 -9.42 14.65 -3.30
N PHE A 120 -9.65 15.77 -3.99
CA PHE A 120 -8.69 16.88 -4.04
C PHE A 120 -8.42 17.47 -2.65
N ASN A 121 -9.46 17.65 -1.83
CA ASN A 121 -9.31 18.10 -0.45
C ASN A 121 -8.48 17.12 0.39
N ARG A 122 -8.66 15.80 0.19
CA ARG A 122 -7.87 14.79 0.88
C ARG A 122 -6.40 14.86 0.49
N TYR A 123 -6.09 14.99 -0.81
CA TYR A 123 -4.71 15.18 -1.25
C TYR A 123 -4.11 16.48 -0.69
N ASP A 124 -4.84 17.58 -0.72
CA ASP A 124 -4.35 18.86 -0.18
C ASP A 124 -4.02 18.75 1.31
N VAL A 125 -4.92 18.17 2.10
CA VAL A 125 -4.70 17.98 3.55
C VAL A 125 -3.52 17.03 3.80
N ALA A 126 -3.44 15.91 3.10
CA ALA A 126 -2.36 14.94 3.25
C ALA A 126 -1.00 15.52 2.84
N SER A 127 -0.95 16.24 1.73
CA SER A 127 0.27 16.91 1.23
C SER A 127 0.78 17.96 2.20
N VAL A 128 -0.09 18.82 2.72
CA VAL A 128 0.28 19.84 3.71
C VAL A 128 0.81 19.22 4.99
N LYS A 129 0.25 18.10 5.45
CA LYS A 129 0.74 17.37 6.63
C LYS A 129 2.18 16.87 6.47
N THR A 130 2.67 16.64 5.26
CA THR A 130 4.07 16.26 5.04
C THR A 130 5.06 17.39 5.38
N GLY A 131 4.61 18.63 5.38
CA GLY A 131 5.45 19.83 5.54
C GLY A 131 6.24 20.23 4.28
N HIS A 132 6.04 19.52 3.15
CA HIS A 132 6.81 19.71 1.92
C HIS A 132 6.00 20.28 0.76
N PHE A 133 4.68 20.37 0.90
CA PHE A 133 3.78 20.85 -0.16
C PHE A 133 2.75 21.84 0.36
N PRO A 134 2.33 22.79 -0.49
CA PRO A 134 1.12 23.58 -0.24
C PRO A 134 -0.14 22.75 -0.53
N ALA A 135 -1.32 23.36 -0.28
CA ALA A 135 -2.61 22.84 -0.75
C ALA A 135 -2.71 23.03 -2.28
N ARG A 136 -2.22 22.06 -3.05
CA ARG A 136 -1.94 22.19 -4.49
C ARG A 136 -3.16 22.40 -5.35
N PHE A 137 -4.27 21.71 -5.07
CA PHE A 137 -5.51 21.87 -5.85
C PHE A 137 -6.19 23.21 -5.56
N PHE A 138 -6.09 23.67 -4.32
CA PHE A 138 -6.52 25.01 -3.96
C PHE A 138 -5.71 26.10 -4.69
N ASP A 139 -4.39 25.94 -4.76
CA ASP A 139 -3.54 26.91 -5.46
C ASP A 139 -3.68 26.78 -6.99
N LEU A 140 -3.82 25.55 -7.52
CA LEU A 140 -4.09 25.31 -8.94
C LEU A 140 -5.37 26.00 -9.40
N ARG A 141 -6.46 25.90 -8.60
CA ARG A 141 -7.73 26.57 -8.88
C ARG A 141 -7.56 28.07 -9.01
N LYS A 142 -6.78 28.70 -8.11
CA LYS A 142 -6.48 30.13 -8.19
C LYS A 142 -5.66 30.51 -9.44
N LYS A 143 -4.70 29.65 -9.80
CA LYS A 143 -3.81 29.85 -10.93
C LYS A 143 -4.55 29.81 -12.26
N VAL A 144 -5.41 28.78 -12.47
CA VAL A 144 -6.05 28.53 -13.77
C VAL A 144 -7.43 29.18 -13.90
N GLY A 145 -8.05 29.62 -12.81
CA GLY A 145 -9.39 30.19 -12.73
C GLY A 145 -10.51 29.14 -12.70
N GLU A 146 -11.72 29.57 -12.28
CA GLU A 146 -12.85 28.68 -12.02
C GLU A 146 -13.32 27.89 -13.24
N GLU A 147 -13.39 28.49 -14.41
CA GLU A 147 -13.91 27.86 -15.63
C GLU A 147 -13.01 26.66 -16.01
N LYS A 148 -11.71 26.90 -16.13
CA LYS A 148 -10.73 25.90 -16.52
C LYS A 148 -10.57 24.80 -15.46
N PHE A 149 -10.63 25.18 -14.17
CA PHE A 149 -10.63 24.23 -13.08
C PHE A 149 -11.85 23.32 -13.06
N ASN A 150 -13.03 23.84 -13.38
CA ASN A 150 -14.27 23.06 -13.51
C ASN A 150 -14.23 22.11 -14.72
N GLU A 151 -13.61 22.50 -15.84
CA GLU A 151 -13.36 21.62 -16.96
C GLU A 151 -12.45 20.45 -16.54
N PHE A 152 -11.34 20.73 -15.87
CA PHE A 152 -10.45 19.72 -15.31
C PHE A 152 -11.17 18.78 -14.34
N LYS A 153 -12.02 19.30 -13.44
CA LYS A 153 -12.82 18.47 -12.52
C LYS A 153 -13.74 17.51 -13.27
N LYS A 154 -14.32 17.89 -14.40
CA LYS A 154 -15.18 17.01 -15.19
C LYS A 154 -14.43 15.80 -15.72
N GLU A 155 -13.19 15.97 -16.17
CA GLU A 155 -12.33 14.85 -16.62
C GLU A 155 -11.99 13.87 -15.47
N CYS A 156 -11.92 14.34 -14.21
CA CYS A 156 -11.62 13.52 -13.06
C CYS A 156 -12.85 12.87 -12.41
N TYR A 157 -14.08 13.18 -12.86
CA TYR A 157 -15.30 12.82 -12.14
C TYR A 157 -15.50 11.31 -11.96
N ASP A 158 -15.39 10.54 -13.04
CA ASP A 158 -15.65 9.10 -13.02
C ASP A 158 -14.62 8.37 -12.14
N LEU A 159 -13.34 8.75 -12.23
CA LEU A 159 -12.28 8.24 -11.40
C LEU A 159 -12.58 8.47 -9.91
N CYS A 160 -12.88 9.71 -9.55
CA CYS A 160 -13.11 10.09 -8.15
C CYS A 160 -14.40 9.46 -7.60
N SER A 161 -15.45 9.35 -8.42
CA SER A 161 -16.70 8.69 -8.05
C SER A 161 -16.52 7.20 -7.79
N THR A 162 -15.71 6.52 -8.61
CA THR A 162 -15.37 5.11 -8.44
C THR A 162 -14.58 4.90 -7.16
N LEU A 163 -13.51 5.66 -6.97
CA LEU A 163 -12.66 5.57 -5.78
C LEU A 163 -13.43 5.85 -4.48
N LEU A 164 -14.33 6.85 -4.50
CA LEU A 164 -15.20 7.14 -3.35
C LEU A 164 -16.09 5.94 -2.99
N LYS A 165 -16.71 5.28 -3.97
CA LYS A 165 -17.55 4.11 -3.75
C LYS A 165 -16.74 2.94 -3.18
N GLU A 166 -15.63 2.58 -3.82
CA GLU A 166 -14.76 1.48 -3.40
C GLU A 166 -14.25 1.69 -1.96
N LYS A 167 -13.88 2.93 -1.61
CA LYS A 167 -13.47 3.27 -0.25
C LYS A 167 -14.57 2.98 0.76
N TYR A 168 -15.79 3.42 0.52
CA TYR A 168 -16.89 3.23 1.47
C TYR A 168 -17.40 1.78 1.50
N GLU A 169 -17.36 1.06 0.39
CA GLU A 169 -17.66 -0.38 0.32
C GLU A 169 -16.67 -1.23 1.15
N ASN A 170 -15.42 -0.79 1.28
CA ASN A 170 -14.40 -1.45 2.08
C ASN A 170 -14.60 -1.23 3.61
N ILE A 171 -15.44 -0.28 4.04
CA ILE A 171 -15.70 -0.02 5.46
C ILE A 171 -16.65 -1.09 6.01
N PRO A 172 -16.21 -1.91 6.98
CA PRO A 172 -17.06 -2.95 7.56
C PRO A 172 -18.06 -2.35 8.56
N SER A 173 -19.15 -3.06 8.83
CA SER A 173 -20.12 -2.69 9.88
C SER A 173 -19.57 -2.89 11.30
N SER A 174 -18.52 -3.70 11.48
CA SER A 174 -17.85 -3.97 12.77
C SER A 174 -16.41 -4.39 12.51
N LEU A 175 -15.51 -4.07 13.44
CA LEU A 175 -14.12 -4.56 13.49
C LEU A 175 -13.93 -5.78 14.37
N GLU A 176 -14.98 -6.25 15.03
CA GLU A 176 -14.91 -7.45 15.87
C GLU A 176 -14.50 -8.67 15.04
N GLY A 177 -13.47 -9.38 15.49
CA GLY A 177 -12.95 -10.56 14.81
C GLY A 177 -12.28 -10.28 13.44
N LYS A 178 -11.90 -9.03 13.15
CA LYS A 178 -11.21 -8.65 11.90
C LYS A 178 -9.75 -8.30 12.12
N THR A 179 -8.97 -8.55 11.09
CA THR A 179 -7.61 -8.03 10.93
C THR A 179 -7.60 -7.11 9.72
N ILE A 180 -7.28 -5.83 9.91
CA ILE A 180 -7.15 -4.88 8.81
C ILE A 180 -5.80 -5.12 8.13
N ILE A 181 -5.81 -5.34 6.82
CA ILE A 181 -4.60 -5.51 6.03
C ILE A 181 -4.16 -4.15 5.48
N PHE A 182 -2.92 -3.76 5.75
CA PHE A 182 -2.27 -2.62 5.10
C PHE A 182 -1.31 -3.14 4.03
N GLU A 183 -1.42 -2.63 2.80
CA GLU A 183 -0.47 -2.94 1.74
C GLU A 183 0.26 -1.68 1.30
N PHE A 184 1.59 -1.71 1.34
CA PHE A 184 2.43 -0.66 0.77
C PHE A 184 3.81 -1.19 0.40
N ALA A 185 4.43 -0.56 -0.58
CA ALA A 185 5.82 -0.82 -0.96
C ALA A 185 6.66 0.39 -0.60
N ARG A 186 7.86 0.16 -0.07
CA ARG A 186 8.82 1.24 0.21
C ARG A 186 10.22 0.79 -0.16
N GLY A 187 11.03 1.75 -0.57
CA GLY A 187 12.40 1.53 -0.96
C GLY A 187 13.12 2.86 -1.08
N GLY A 188 14.16 2.87 -1.89
CA GLY A 188 14.94 4.05 -2.24
C GLY A 188 15.75 3.82 -3.51
N PRO A 189 16.48 4.84 -4.00
CA PRO A 189 17.27 4.77 -5.21
C PRO A 189 18.31 3.64 -5.17
N GLN A 190 18.51 2.99 -6.30
CA GLN A 190 19.53 1.96 -6.44
C GLN A 190 20.91 2.51 -6.05
N GLY A 191 21.66 1.73 -5.27
CA GLY A 191 22.99 2.11 -4.79
C GLY A 191 22.99 3.04 -3.58
N SER A 192 21.82 3.32 -2.98
CA SER A 192 21.74 4.10 -1.74
C SER A 192 22.41 3.40 -0.58
N THR A 193 22.94 4.19 0.37
CA THR A 193 23.49 3.72 1.65
C THR A 193 22.40 3.60 2.70
N PHE A 194 22.54 2.65 3.63
CA PHE A 194 21.60 2.43 4.72
C PHE A 194 22.03 3.10 6.04
N PRO A 195 21.07 3.56 6.88
CA PRO A 195 19.62 3.56 6.61
C PRO A 195 19.27 4.54 5.51
N LEU A 196 18.19 4.27 4.79
CA LEU A 196 17.67 5.20 3.78
C LEU A 196 17.26 6.52 4.44
N LYS A 197 17.55 7.62 3.76
CA LYS A 197 17.19 8.96 4.25
C LYS A 197 15.82 9.40 3.71
N PRO A 198 15.09 10.25 4.45
CA PRO A 198 13.86 10.84 3.91
C PRO A 198 14.07 11.42 2.51
N PRO A 199 13.09 11.26 1.62
CA PRO A 199 11.75 10.71 1.81
C PRO A 199 11.64 9.18 1.66
N TYR A 200 12.77 8.47 1.63
CA TYR A 200 12.82 7.04 1.35
C TYR A 200 12.86 6.17 2.61
N GLY A 201 12.64 4.88 2.40
CA GLY A 201 12.83 3.84 3.41
C GLY A 201 11.72 3.69 4.42
N TYR A 202 11.87 2.66 5.24
CA TYR A 202 10.85 2.28 6.21
C TYR A 202 10.84 3.17 7.46
N GLN A 203 11.99 3.68 7.92
CA GLN A 203 12.02 4.59 9.07
C GLN A 203 11.18 5.84 8.81
N TYR A 204 11.37 6.49 7.66
CA TYR A 204 10.59 7.67 7.29
C TYR A 204 9.12 7.33 7.10
N SER A 205 8.81 6.36 6.23
CA SER A 205 7.42 6.05 5.88
C SER A 205 6.60 5.59 7.07
N LEU A 206 7.15 4.72 7.93
CA LEU A 206 6.43 4.25 9.12
C LEU A 206 6.29 5.36 10.18
N SER A 207 7.25 6.28 10.30
CA SER A 207 7.14 7.41 11.23
C SER A 207 5.98 8.37 10.93
N LEU A 208 5.43 8.33 9.71
CA LEU A 208 4.29 9.16 9.31
C LEU A 208 2.94 8.53 9.71
N PHE A 209 2.90 7.24 10.01
CA PHE A 209 1.68 6.61 10.54
C PHE A 209 1.33 7.15 11.92
N ASP A 210 0.03 7.17 12.22
CA ASP A 210 -0.45 7.48 13.56
C ASP A 210 0.06 6.47 14.60
N LYS A 211 0.32 6.93 15.82
CA LYS A 211 0.79 6.07 16.93
C LYS A 211 -0.15 4.92 17.22
N GLU A 212 -1.45 5.15 17.08
CA GLU A 212 -2.45 4.09 17.28
C GLU A 212 -2.27 2.97 16.25
N ILE A 213 -2.06 3.31 14.98
CA ILE A 213 -1.80 2.34 13.91
C ILE A 213 -0.55 1.54 14.25
N LEU A 214 0.57 2.22 14.53
CA LEU A 214 1.86 1.57 14.79
C LEU A 214 1.79 0.64 16.01
N LYS A 215 1.15 1.06 17.10
CA LYS A 215 1.03 0.26 18.35
C LYS A 215 0.13 -0.97 18.21
N ASN A 216 -0.77 -0.97 17.24
CA ASN A 216 -1.67 -2.09 16.96
C ASN A 216 -1.25 -2.93 15.75
N SER A 217 -0.11 -2.63 15.16
CA SER A 217 0.39 -3.30 13.95
C SER A 217 1.39 -4.40 14.25
N ALA A 218 1.40 -5.37 13.33
CA ALA A 218 2.52 -6.26 13.09
C ALA A 218 2.87 -6.22 11.61
N ILE A 219 4.15 -6.43 11.25
CA ILE A 219 4.61 -6.36 9.86
C ILE A 219 4.94 -7.76 9.36
N LEU A 220 4.31 -8.15 8.26
CA LEU A 220 4.74 -9.27 7.43
C LEU A 220 5.55 -8.71 6.27
N TYR A 221 6.88 -8.86 6.36
CA TYR A 221 7.79 -8.43 5.31
C TYR A 221 7.97 -9.55 4.28
N ILE A 222 7.50 -9.32 3.05
CA ILE A 222 7.61 -10.27 1.96
C ILE A 222 8.91 -9.98 1.20
N TRP A 223 9.90 -10.82 1.46
CA TRP A 223 11.27 -10.59 1.03
C TRP A 223 11.56 -11.18 -0.34
N VAL A 224 12.01 -10.32 -1.23
CA VAL A 224 12.66 -10.65 -2.50
C VAL A 224 13.90 -9.76 -2.64
N THR A 225 14.86 -10.14 -3.48
CA THR A 225 15.96 -9.21 -3.76
C THR A 225 15.48 -8.08 -4.68
N PRO A 226 16.16 -6.91 -4.67
CA PRO A 226 15.85 -5.82 -5.61
C PRO A 226 15.84 -6.28 -7.08
N GLU A 227 16.78 -7.12 -7.47
CA GLU A 227 16.88 -7.70 -8.81
C GLU A 227 15.65 -8.57 -9.14
N GLN A 228 15.21 -9.40 -8.20
CA GLN A 228 14.00 -10.22 -8.37
C GLN A 228 12.75 -9.37 -8.46
N SER A 229 12.63 -8.34 -7.62
CA SER A 229 11.55 -7.35 -7.69
C SER A 229 11.50 -6.71 -9.07
N TYR A 230 12.63 -6.23 -9.56
CA TYR A 230 12.75 -5.61 -10.87
C TYR A 230 12.35 -6.56 -12.01
N GLN A 231 12.88 -7.79 -12.01
CA GLN A 231 12.57 -8.78 -13.04
C GLN A 231 11.09 -9.18 -13.05
N LYS A 232 10.51 -9.41 -11.87
CA LYS A 232 9.08 -9.72 -11.74
C LYS A 232 8.19 -8.55 -12.17
N ASN A 233 8.60 -7.31 -11.88
CA ASN A 233 7.90 -6.11 -12.32
C ASN A 233 7.93 -5.98 -13.85
N PHE A 234 9.10 -6.16 -14.47
CA PHE A 234 9.25 -6.12 -15.91
C PHE A 234 8.39 -7.20 -16.62
N GLN A 235 8.34 -8.40 -16.05
CA GLN A 235 7.49 -9.46 -16.59
C GLN A 235 6.00 -9.09 -16.52
N ARG A 236 5.54 -8.48 -15.42
CA ARG A 236 4.16 -7.98 -15.28
C ARG A 236 3.82 -6.91 -16.31
N GLU A 237 4.71 -5.96 -16.53
CA GLU A 237 4.55 -4.91 -17.53
C GLU A 237 4.37 -5.52 -18.93
N LYS A 238 5.21 -6.48 -19.29
CA LYS A 238 5.15 -7.19 -20.57
C LYS A 238 3.83 -7.96 -20.73
N GLU A 239 3.39 -8.71 -19.71
CA GLU A 239 2.13 -9.45 -19.72
C GLU A 239 0.92 -8.51 -19.84
N GLY A 240 0.97 -7.34 -19.18
CA GLY A 240 -0.04 -6.29 -19.29
C GLY A 240 -0.17 -5.73 -20.71
N LEU A 241 0.95 -5.44 -21.36
CA LEU A 241 0.99 -4.94 -22.74
C LEU A 241 0.49 -5.98 -23.75
N GLU A 242 0.75 -7.28 -23.51
CA GLU A 242 0.30 -8.37 -24.36
C GLU A 242 -1.17 -8.79 -24.14
N GLY A 243 -1.87 -8.14 -23.20
CA GLY A 243 -3.26 -8.50 -22.84
C GLY A 243 -3.41 -9.90 -22.23
N LYS A 244 -2.29 -10.52 -21.81
CA LYS A 244 -2.24 -11.88 -21.26
C LYS A 244 -2.42 -11.96 -19.74
N SER A 245 -2.82 -10.85 -19.11
CA SER A 245 -3.00 -10.86 -17.67
C SER A 245 -4.10 -11.83 -17.25
N GLN A 246 -3.73 -12.89 -16.54
CA GLN A 246 -4.62 -13.93 -16.04
C GLN A 246 -5.23 -13.59 -14.66
N THR A 247 -5.18 -12.36 -14.22
CA THR A 247 -5.71 -11.99 -12.91
C THR A 247 -7.21 -11.89 -12.92
N VAL A 248 -7.87 -12.82 -12.27
CA VAL A 248 -9.27 -12.75 -11.86
C VAL A 248 -9.36 -11.79 -10.67
N SER A 249 -9.27 -10.50 -10.92
CA SER A 249 -9.48 -9.48 -9.89
C SER A 249 -10.45 -8.44 -10.42
N THR A 250 -11.56 -8.27 -9.74
CA THR A 250 -12.56 -7.22 -9.97
C THR A 250 -12.15 -5.88 -9.35
N GLN A 251 -11.02 -5.83 -8.64
CA GLN A 251 -10.45 -4.59 -8.11
C GLN A 251 -9.43 -4.06 -9.11
N LEU A 252 -9.42 -2.72 -9.30
CA LEU A 252 -8.47 -1.94 -10.12
C LEU A 252 -7.08 -2.56 -10.02
N SER A 253 -6.70 -3.30 -11.05
CA SER A 253 -5.79 -4.40 -10.82
C SER A 253 -4.38 -4.03 -11.22
N LEU A 254 -3.53 -4.45 -10.47
CA LEU A 254 -2.20 -5.00 -10.46
C LEU A 254 -1.57 -5.43 -11.83
N ASN A 255 -2.20 -5.13 -12.94
CA ASN A 255 -1.73 -5.52 -14.28
C ASN A 255 -0.75 -4.53 -14.89
N HIS A 256 -0.51 -3.40 -14.21
CA HIS A 256 0.46 -2.41 -14.66
C HIS A 256 1.74 -2.55 -13.85
N GLY A 257 2.86 -2.81 -14.51
CA GLY A 257 4.17 -2.73 -13.89
C GLY A 257 4.45 -1.29 -13.41
N VAL A 258 5.28 -1.17 -12.38
CA VAL A 258 5.85 0.12 -11.98
C VAL A 258 6.82 0.57 -13.09
N PRO A 259 6.77 1.84 -13.54
CA PRO A 259 7.69 2.32 -14.59
C PRO A 259 9.16 2.10 -14.25
N HIS A 260 9.97 1.81 -15.26
CA HIS A 260 11.39 1.48 -15.11
C HIS A 260 12.16 2.50 -14.26
N ASN A 261 12.00 3.80 -14.55
CA ASN A 261 12.68 4.87 -13.81
C ASN A 261 12.28 4.89 -12.33
N VAL A 262 11.00 4.60 -12.03
CA VAL A 262 10.49 4.51 -10.66
C VAL A 262 11.09 3.28 -9.96
N MET A 263 11.22 2.13 -10.66
CA MET A 263 11.86 0.95 -10.09
C MET A 263 13.30 1.21 -9.68
N ILE A 264 14.07 1.96 -10.46
CA ILE A 264 15.46 2.28 -10.15
C ILE A 264 15.57 3.41 -9.13
N GLY A 265 14.76 4.46 -9.29
CA GLY A 265 14.85 5.70 -8.51
C GLY A 265 14.16 5.66 -7.16
N GLU A 266 13.16 4.77 -6.99
CA GLU A 266 12.32 4.73 -5.78
C GLU A 266 12.31 3.35 -5.09
N TYR A 267 12.64 2.27 -5.83
CA TYR A 267 12.55 0.89 -5.36
C TYR A 267 13.80 0.04 -5.68
N GLY A 268 14.91 0.68 -6.03
CA GLY A 268 16.15 -0.01 -6.37
C GLY A 268 16.85 -0.70 -5.18
N CYS A 269 16.42 -0.39 -3.96
CA CYS A 269 16.80 -1.07 -2.73
C CYS A 269 15.76 -0.80 -1.63
N ASP A 270 15.79 -1.55 -0.53
CA ASP A 270 15.10 -1.20 0.72
C ASP A 270 15.99 -1.46 1.93
N ASP A 271 15.64 -0.85 3.05
CA ASP A 271 16.41 -0.89 4.30
C ASP A 271 15.75 -1.71 5.42
N PHE A 272 14.76 -2.55 5.09
CA PHE A 272 13.99 -3.28 6.09
C PHE A 272 14.87 -4.22 6.93
N ASP A 273 15.67 -5.08 6.27
CA ASP A 273 16.58 -6.01 6.95
C ASP A 273 17.66 -5.26 7.73
N TYR A 274 18.16 -4.14 7.22
CA TYR A 274 19.12 -3.30 7.93
C TYR A 274 18.54 -2.78 9.25
N LEU A 275 17.33 -2.24 9.22
CA LEU A 275 16.66 -1.68 10.40
C LEU A 275 16.34 -2.76 11.45
N ILE A 276 15.90 -3.96 11.03
CA ILE A 276 15.65 -5.07 11.95
C ILE A 276 16.95 -5.48 12.65
N ASN A 277 18.06 -5.55 11.93
CA ASN A 277 19.35 -5.94 12.48
C ASN A 277 19.93 -4.92 13.48
N LEU A 278 19.48 -3.67 13.42
CA LEU A 278 19.83 -2.65 14.43
C LEU A 278 18.99 -2.81 15.71
N SER A 279 17.90 -3.54 15.67
CA SER A 279 17.04 -3.72 16.84
C SER A 279 17.73 -4.61 17.89
N PRO A 280 17.79 -4.18 19.16
CA PRO A 280 18.30 -5.03 20.24
C PRO A 280 17.36 -6.20 20.55
N LYS A 281 16.12 -6.16 20.03
CA LYS A 281 15.12 -7.19 20.20
C LYS A 281 14.86 -7.86 18.86
N LYS A 282 15.11 -9.18 18.80
CA LYS A 282 14.86 -9.98 17.59
C LYS A 282 13.38 -9.85 17.14
N ASN A 283 13.17 -9.79 15.84
CA ASN A 283 11.84 -9.71 15.21
C ASN A 283 11.03 -8.45 15.59
N TYR A 284 11.72 -7.35 15.86
CA TYR A 284 11.09 -6.04 16.09
C TYR A 284 11.76 -4.97 15.24
N LEU A 285 10.94 -4.15 14.61
CA LEU A 285 11.37 -2.95 13.87
C LEU A 285 11.19 -1.73 14.78
N PRO A 286 12.27 -1.03 15.20
CA PRO A 286 12.16 0.19 15.98
C PRO A 286 11.85 1.37 15.07
N ILE A 287 10.80 2.12 15.39
CA ILE A 287 10.40 3.34 14.68
C ILE A 287 10.33 4.50 15.65
N MET A 288 11.06 5.58 15.34
CA MET A 288 10.97 6.82 16.09
C MET A 288 9.75 7.63 15.63
N LYS A 289 8.85 7.93 16.56
CA LYS A 289 7.65 8.72 16.32
C LYS A 289 7.43 9.71 17.47
N ASP A 290 7.52 11.02 17.19
CA ASP A 290 7.31 12.10 18.16
C ASP A 290 8.10 11.83 19.48
N ASP A 291 9.40 11.62 19.37
CA ASP A 291 10.34 11.33 20.48
C ASP A 291 10.08 10.01 21.25
N GLU A 292 9.19 9.16 20.76
CA GLU A 292 8.90 7.82 21.30
C GLU A 292 9.43 6.73 20.35
N GLU A 293 10.17 5.75 20.86
CA GLU A 293 10.51 4.56 20.11
C GLU A 293 9.35 3.55 20.19
N ILE A 294 8.71 3.29 19.05
CA ILE A 294 7.67 2.26 18.91
C ILE A 294 8.31 1.02 18.29
N LYS A 295 8.21 -0.13 18.96
CA LYS A 295 8.75 -1.41 18.49
C LYS A 295 7.63 -2.23 17.86
N ILE A 296 7.63 -2.34 16.53
CA ILE A 296 6.63 -3.09 15.78
C ILE A 296 7.13 -4.52 15.60
N LYS A 297 6.30 -5.50 15.94
CA LYS A 297 6.60 -6.92 15.67
C LYS A 297 6.68 -7.17 14.19
N CYS A 298 7.65 -7.96 13.76
CA CYS A 298 7.79 -8.30 12.35
C CYS A 298 8.20 -9.76 12.11
N GLY A 299 7.71 -10.31 11.02
CA GLY A 299 8.11 -11.61 10.51
C GLY A 299 8.48 -11.49 9.03
N ARG A 300 9.47 -12.26 8.60
CA ARG A 300 9.95 -12.27 7.21
C ARG A 300 9.48 -13.52 6.49
N PHE A 301 8.68 -13.32 5.45
CA PHE A 301 8.32 -14.36 4.50
C PHE A 301 9.33 -14.33 3.34
N ASP A 302 10.18 -15.36 3.26
CA ASP A 302 11.19 -15.47 2.21
C ASP A 302 10.57 -15.96 0.90
N ASN A 303 10.34 -15.02 -0.02
CA ASN A 303 9.78 -15.30 -1.33
C ASN A 303 10.81 -15.25 -2.47
N ARG A 304 12.11 -15.37 -2.15
CA ARG A 304 13.17 -15.43 -3.16
C ARG A 304 13.13 -16.70 -4.01
N VAL A 305 12.49 -17.75 -3.53
CA VAL A 305 12.25 -19.00 -4.26
C VAL A 305 10.90 -19.04 -4.98
N ASP A 306 10.21 -17.89 -5.04
CA ASP A 306 8.94 -17.69 -5.72
C ASP A 306 7.83 -18.65 -5.28
N LEU A 307 7.43 -18.53 -4.02
CA LEU A 307 6.32 -19.31 -3.46
C LEU A 307 4.94 -18.74 -3.83
N THR A 308 4.87 -17.56 -4.46
CA THR A 308 3.62 -16.80 -4.62
C THR A 308 3.04 -16.81 -6.02
N SER A 309 3.84 -16.94 -7.08
CA SER A 309 3.36 -16.75 -8.47
C SER A 309 2.21 -17.67 -8.87
N ASP A 310 2.19 -18.91 -8.37
CA ASP A 310 1.10 -19.85 -8.64
C ASP A 310 -0.25 -19.42 -8.06
N PHE A 311 -0.24 -18.58 -7.01
CA PHE A 311 -1.46 -18.06 -6.37
C PHE A 311 -2.15 -16.93 -7.17
N ARG A 312 -1.63 -16.58 -8.34
CA ARG A 312 -2.31 -15.74 -9.34
C ARG A 312 -3.43 -16.49 -10.05
N LYS A 313 -3.29 -17.82 -10.18
CA LYS A 313 -4.28 -18.69 -10.79
C LYS A 313 -5.55 -18.79 -9.92
N PRO A 314 -6.69 -19.20 -10.48
CA PRO A 314 -7.87 -19.53 -9.70
C PRO A 314 -7.57 -20.54 -8.58
N GLN A 315 -8.23 -20.40 -7.44
CA GLN A 315 -7.95 -21.23 -6.25
C GLN A 315 -8.09 -22.75 -6.52
N ASN A 316 -9.01 -23.14 -7.38
CA ASN A 316 -9.22 -24.54 -7.77
C ASN A 316 -8.08 -25.14 -8.63
N GLU A 317 -7.13 -24.31 -9.06
CA GLU A 317 -5.93 -24.74 -9.80
C GLU A 317 -4.69 -24.85 -8.90
N TRP A 318 -4.80 -24.49 -7.60
CA TRP A 318 -3.68 -24.59 -6.66
C TRP A 318 -3.45 -26.06 -6.28
N THR A 319 -2.22 -26.52 -6.42
CA THR A 319 -1.86 -27.88 -6.05
C THR A 319 -1.59 -28.02 -4.54
N PRO A 320 -1.81 -29.20 -3.94
CA PRO A 320 -1.48 -29.44 -2.53
C PRO A 320 -0.01 -29.13 -2.19
N GLU A 321 0.91 -29.37 -3.12
CA GLU A 321 2.33 -29.08 -2.94
C GLU A 321 2.60 -27.57 -2.84
N GLN A 322 1.99 -26.77 -3.72
CA GLN A 322 2.07 -25.30 -3.70
C GLN A 322 1.52 -24.73 -2.39
N ILE A 323 0.33 -25.20 -1.99
CA ILE A 323 -0.31 -24.81 -0.73
C ILE A 323 0.58 -25.14 0.47
N SER A 324 1.15 -26.37 0.51
CA SER A 324 2.01 -26.79 1.63
C SER A 324 3.30 -25.96 1.72
N LYS A 325 3.94 -25.61 0.60
CA LYS A 325 5.12 -24.75 0.57
C LYS A 325 4.78 -23.34 1.06
N MET A 326 3.67 -22.77 0.62
CA MET A 326 3.18 -21.47 1.02
C MET A 326 2.85 -21.44 2.51
N GLU A 327 2.11 -22.46 3.01
CA GLU A 327 1.77 -22.59 4.43
C GLU A 327 3.02 -22.66 5.30
N LYS A 328 4.02 -23.45 4.91
CA LYS A 328 5.29 -23.55 5.64
C LYS A 328 6.00 -22.20 5.73
N GLY A 329 6.18 -21.50 4.60
CA GLY A 329 6.84 -20.20 4.60
C GLY A 329 6.08 -19.14 5.40
N MET A 330 4.75 -19.12 5.30
CA MET A 330 3.91 -18.24 6.11
C MET A 330 4.00 -18.58 7.59
N LYS A 331 3.96 -19.88 7.95
CA LYS A 331 4.08 -20.28 9.34
C LYS A 331 5.41 -19.83 9.95
N GLU A 332 6.54 -20.00 9.27
CA GLU A 332 7.85 -19.54 9.74
C GLU A 332 7.85 -18.02 10.00
N ALA A 333 7.25 -17.23 9.10
CA ALA A 333 7.14 -15.78 9.26
C ALA A 333 6.23 -15.38 10.42
N PHE A 334 5.07 -16.04 10.57
CA PHE A 334 4.14 -15.76 11.66
C PHE A 334 4.66 -16.23 13.03
N ASP A 335 5.33 -17.38 13.13
CA ASP A 335 5.97 -17.83 14.36
C ASP A 335 7.00 -16.80 14.85
N ALA A 336 7.79 -16.22 13.92
CA ALA A 336 8.73 -15.15 14.23
C ALA A 336 8.02 -13.86 14.72
N LEU A 337 6.96 -13.46 14.03
CA LEU A 337 6.15 -12.29 14.35
C LEU A 337 5.42 -12.43 15.70
N LEU A 338 4.92 -13.63 16.00
CA LEU A 338 4.20 -13.91 17.24
C LEU A 338 5.12 -14.18 18.42
N GLY A 339 6.41 -14.47 18.17
CA GLY A 339 7.39 -14.81 19.18
C GLY A 339 7.25 -16.23 19.69
N GLU A 340 6.79 -17.14 18.83
CA GLU A 340 6.61 -18.58 19.10
C GLU A 340 7.84 -19.44 18.71
N ASN A 341 8.97 -18.80 18.38
CA ASN A 341 10.26 -19.44 18.04
C ASN A 341 11.23 -19.51 19.22
#